data_5423594b1f3c4a41d5b1a1bdb7048aa5
#
_entry.id   5423594b1f3c4a41d5b1a1bdb7048aa5
#
_cell.length_a   1.000
_cell.length_b   1.000
_cell.length_c   1.000
_cell.angle_alpha   90.00
_cell.angle_beta   90.00
_cell.angle_gamma   90.00
#
_symmetry.space_group_name_H-M   'P 1'
#
loop_
_entity.id
_entity.type
_entity.pdbx_description
1 polymer ?
#
loop_
_entity_poly.entity_id
_entity_poly.type
_entity_poly.pdbx_seq_one_letter_code
_entity_poly.pdbx_strand_id
1 'polypeptide(L)'
;MPRKQRDIERGLVNKGFQRTESHHHFFVYHSCDGKKTAVKTKTSHGTREVSSYILQQMARQLYLSKIDFLNLIDCPMSRHQYEEHLIGLAKIP
;
A
#
# COMPACT_ATOMS: atom_id res chain seq x y z
N MET A 1 1.90 -15.55 4.90
CA MET A 1 1.89 -15.41 6.37
C MET A 1 1.11 -14.15 6.76
N PRO A 2 0.31 -14.21 7.82
CA PRO A 2 -0.38 -13.01 8.27
C PRO A 2 0.61 -11.97 8.81
N ARG A 3 0.22 -10.72 8.72
CA ARG A 3 1.01 -9.59 9.21
C ARG A 3 0.12 -8.76 10.13
N LYS A 4 0.73 -8.10 11.09
CA LYS A 4 -0.03 -7.19 11.96
C LYS A 4 -0.47 -5.99 11.16
N GLN A 5 -1.74 -5.62 11.32
CA GLN A 5 -2.31 -4.50 10.57
C GLN A 5 -1.53 -3.20 10.80
N ARG A 6 -1.13 -2.92 12.04
CA ARG A 6 -0.37 -1.70 12.35
C ARG A 6 0.96 -1.62 11.61
N ASP A 7 1.62 -2.77 11.40
CA ASP A 7 2.89 -2.81 10.70
C ASP A 7 2.70 -2.53 9.22
N ILE A 8 1.61 -3.05 8.65
CA ILE A 8 1.25 -2.79 7.25
C ILE A 8 0.92 -1.31 7.07
N GLU A 9 0.10 -0.75 7.95
CA GLU A 9 -0.28 0.66 7.86
C GLU A 9 0.92 1.58 7.99
N ARG A 10 1.83 1.27 8.93
CA ARG A 10 3.06 2.04 9.09
C ARG A 10 3.92 1.97 7.84
N GLY A 11 4.06 0.77 7.28
CA GLY A 11 4.83 0.59 6.05
C GLY A 11 4.27 1.38 4.89
N LEU A 12 2.95 1.41 4.75
CA LEU A 12 2.30 2.18 3.70
C LEU A 12 2.57 3.67 3.87
N VAL A 13 2.40 4.20 5.08
CA VAL A 13 2.66 5.62 5.35
C VAL A 13 4.11 5.96 5.04
N ASN A 14 5.06 5.10 5.43
CA ASN A 14 6.47 5.33 5.17
C ASN A 14 6.80 5.35 3.68
N LYS A 15 5.97 4.73 2.86
CA LYS A 15 6.21 4.64 1.41
C LYS A 15 5.34 5.60 0.59
N GLY A 16 4.78 6.61 1.24
CA GLY A 16 4.09 7.69 0.54
C GLY A 16 2.58 7.58 0.49
N PHE A 17 1.98 6.67 1.24
CA PHE A 17 0.53 6.57 1.32
C PHE A 17 0.03 7.46 2.44
N GLN A 18 -1.04 8.21 2.17
CA GLN A 18 -1.69 9.01 3.20
C GLN A 18 -2.94 8.30 3.69
N ARG A 19 -3.08 8.26 5.00
CA ARG A 19 -4.21 7.62 5.65
C ARG A 19 -5.39 8.58 5.68
N THR A 20 -6.55 8.07 5.26
CA THR A 20 -7.82 8.79 5.35
C THR A 20 -8.79 7.90 6.10
N GLU A 21 -9.47 8.44 7.10
CA GLU A 21 -10.42 7.68 7.89
C GLU A 21 -11.84 8.02 7.49
N SER A 22 -12.64 6.96 7.34
CA SER A 22 -14.08 7.04 7.18
C SER A 22 -14.64 5.73 7.74
N HIS A 23 -15.44 4.97 6.97
CA HIS A 23 -15.89 3.64 7.41
C HIS A 23 -14.72 2.64 7.46
N HIS A 24 -13.67 2.86 6.65
CA HIS A 24 -12.47 2.07 6.62
C HIS A 24 -11.26 2.98 6.67
N HIS A 25 -10.10 2.43 7.02
CA HIS A 25 -8.84 3.15 6.89
C HIS A 25 -8.39 3.05 5.44
N PHE A 26 -8.52 4.13 4.70
CA PHE A 26 -8.03 4.20 3.32
C PHE A 26 -6.60 4.73 3.31
N PHE A 27 -5.79 4.15 2.42
CA PHE A 27 -4.41 4.58 2.20
C PHE A 27 -4.26 4.91 0.72
N VAL A 28 -4.04 6.18 0.43
CA VAL A 28 -3.97 6.70 -0.93
C VAL A 28 -2.54 7.10 -1.23
N TYR A 29 -1.99 6.56 -2.31
CA TYR A 29 -0.63 6.88 -2.69
C TYR A 29 -0.54 8.31 -3.22
N HIS A 30 0.46 9.06 -2.74
CA HIS A 30 0.80 10.38 -3.24
C HIS A 30 2.16 10.28 -3.92
N SER A 31 2.26 10.82 -5.13
CA SER A 31 3.51 10.79 -5.87
C SER A 31 4.61 11.56 -5.15
N CYS A 32 5.86 11.36 -5.57
CA CYS A 32 6.98 12.10 -4.98
C CYS A 32 6.83 13.60 -5.14
N ASP A 33 6.03 14.05 -6.12
CA ASP A 33 5.70 15.45 -6.32
C ASP A 33 4.61 15.95 -5.37
N GLY A 34 4.08 15.09 -4.52
CA GLY A 34 3.01 15.44 -3.61
C GLY A 34 1.61 15.40 -4.21
N LYS A 35 1.45 14.84 -5.40
CA LYS A 35 0.14 14.78 -6.06
C LYS A 35 -0.61 13.52 -5.66
N LYS A 36 -1.88 13.69 -5.29
CA LYS A 36 -2.76 12.57 -4.99
C LYS A 36 -3.00 11.74 -6.24
N THR A 37 -2.91 10.41 -6.10
CA THR A 37 -3.16 9.49 -7.21
C THR A 37 -4.43 8.70 -6.96
N ALA A 38 -4.84 7.91 -7.95
CA ALA A 38 -5.97 7.00 -7.82
C ALA A 38 -5.59 5.65 -7.22
N VAL A 39 -4.32 5.45 -6.91
CA VAL A 39 -3.81 4.20 -6.36
C VAL A 39 -4.09 4.17 -4.86
N LYS A 40 -4.91 3.22 -4.43
CA LYS A 40 -5.33 3.15 -3.02
C LYS A 40 -5.64 1.73 -2.60
N THR A 41 -5.55 1.50 -1.30
CA THR A 41 -6.00 0.28 -0.66
C THR A 41 -6.70 0.64 0.65
N LYS A 42 -7.28 -0.33 1.31
CA LYS A 42 -7.97 -0.10 2.58
C LYS A 42 -7.72 -1.23 3.55
N THR A 43 -7.85 -0.91 4.85
CA THR A 43 -7.85 -1.90 5.92
C THR A 43 -9.17 -1.79 6.70
N SER A 44 -9.55 -2.87 7.36
CA SER A 44 -10.77 -2.88 8.17
C SER A 44 -10.48 -2.44 9.60
N HIS A 45 -11.44 -1.77 10.22
CA HIS A 45 -11.33 -1.39 11.63
C HIS A 45 -11.32 -2.64 12.51
N GLY A 46 -10.54 -2.59 13.59
CA GLY A 46 -10.55 -3.62 14.61
C GLY A 46 -9.82 -4.90 14.28
N THR A 47 -9.19 -4.99 13.12
CA THR A 47 -8.42 -6.16 12.71
C THR A 47 -7.02 -6.07 13.29
N ARG A 48 -6.57 -7.12 14.00
CA ARG A 48 -5.21 -7.15 14.55
C ARG A 48 -4.21 -7.69 13.55
N GLU A 49 -4.61 -8.71 12.82
CA GLU A 49 -3.76 -9.33 11.82
C GLU A 49 -4.46 -9.34 10.49
N VAL A 50 -3.66 -9.17 9.44
CA VAL A 50 -4.15 -9.21 8.07
C VAL A 50 -3.79 -10.58 7.50
N SER A 51 -4.81 -11.35 7.11
CA SER A 51 -4.61 -12.70 6.59
C SER A 51 -3.90 -12.67 5.24
N SER A 52 -3.35 -13.82 4.86
CA SER A 52 -2.70 -13.97 3.55
C SER A 52 -3.64 -13.60 2.41
N TYR A 53 -4.92 -13.96 2.53
CA TYR A 53 -5.93 -13.62 1.52
C TYR A 53 -6.09 -12.11 1.38
N ILE A 54 -6.21 -11.41 2.50
CA ILE A 54 -6.37 -9.95 2.49
C ILE A 54 -5.11 -9.27 1.98
N LEU A 55 -3.92 -9.78 2.34
CA LEU A 55 -2.67 -9.26 1.81
C LEU A 55 -2.63 -9.36 0.28
N GLN A 56 -3.13 -10.48 -0.27
CA GLN A 56 -3.21 -10.65 -1.71
C GLN A 56 -4.15 -9.63 -2.35
N GLN A 57 -5.28 -9.35 -1.70
CA GLN A 57 -6.23 -8.35 -2.19
C GLN A 57 -5.62 -6.96 -2.19
N MET A 58 -4.94 -6.59 -1.10
CA MET A 58 -4.28 -5.29 -1.00
C MET A 58 -3.20 -5.15 -2.07
N ALA A 59 -2.41 -6.20 -2.27
CA ALA A 59 -1.36 -6.20 -3.30
C ALA A 59 -1.95 -5.92 -4.68
N ARG A 60 -3.05 -6.59 -5.03
CA ARG A 60 -3.73 -6.37 -6.31
C ARG A 60 -4.21 -4.94 -6.46
N GLN A 61 -4.76 -4.37 -5.41
CA GLN A 61 -5.23 -2.98 -5.43
C GLN A 61 -4.10 -2.01 -5.70
N LEU A 62 -2.89 -2.36 -5.29
CA LEU A 62 -1.70 -1.54 -5.46
C LEU A 62 -0.87 -1.96 -6.68
N TYR A 63 -1.38 -2.86 -7.52
CA TYR A 63 -0.73 -3.33 -8.75
C TYR A 63 0.59 -4.04 -8.49
N LEU A 64 0.66 -4.79 -7.39
CA LEU A 64 1.84 -5.54 -6.98
C LEU A 64 1.50 -7.02 -6.82
N SER A 65 2.52 -7.87 -6.93
CA SER A 65 2.40 -9.24 -6.44
C SER A 65 2.42 -9.20 -4.92
N LYS A 66 1.97 -10.27 -4.29
CA LYS A 66 1.99 -10.36 -2.83
C LYS A 66 3.41 -10.19 -2.29
N ILE A 67 4.39 -10.82 -2.94
CA ILE A 67 5.79 -10.74 -2.54
C ILE A 67 6.29 -9.29 -2.62
N ASP A 68 5.99 -8.61 -3.72
CA ASP A 68 6.42 -7.23 -3.91
C ASP A 68 5.71 -6.29 -2.93
N PHE A 69 4.44 -6.58 -2.62
CA PHE A 69 3.73 -5.80 -1.62
C PHE A 69 4.40 -5.93 -0.24
N LEU A 70 4.77 -7.14 0.14
CA LEU A 70 5.48 -7.35 1.41
C LEU A 70 6.85 -6.67 1.40
N ASN A 71 7.54 -6.68 0.26
CA ASN A 71 8.81 -5.96 0.11
C ASN A 71 8.61 -4.45 0.27
N LEU A 72 7.51 -3.91 -0.22
CA LEU A 72 7.20 -2.51 -0.05
C LEU A 72 6.99 -2.18 1.45
N ILE A 73 6.23 -3.02 2.15
CA ILE A 73 5.95 -2.83 3.57
C ILE A 73 7.22 -2.99 4.42
N ASP A 74 8.05 -3.97 4.11
CA ASP A 74 9.23 -4.34 4.90
C ASP A 74 10.50 -3.57 4.53
N CYS A 75 10.41 -2.65 3.59
CA CYS A 75 11.47 -1.74 3.17
C CYS A 75 12.52 -2.23 2.16
N PRO A 76 12.56 -3.46 1.65
CA PRO A 76 13.47 -3.73 0.53
C PRO A 76 13.10 -2.94 -0.72
N MET A 77 11.80 -2.72 -0.97
CA MET A 77 11.34 -1.88 -2.08
C MET A 77 11.15 -0.45 -1.59
N SER A 78 11.86 0.50 -2.19
CA SER A 78 11.74 1.90 -1.85
C SER A 78 10.49 2.53 -2.47
N ARG A 79 10.08 3.68 -1.92
CA ARG A 79 9.01 4.47 -2.50
C ARG A 79 9.30 4.81 -3.96
N HIS A 80 10.55 5.18 -4.27
CA HIS A 80 10.95 5.54 -5.62
C HIS A 80 10.80 4.35 -6.57
N GLN A 81 11.23 3.16 -6.14
CA GLN A 81 11.08 1.95 -6.94
C GLN A 81 9.61 1.64 -7.20
N TYR A 82 8.77 1.82 -6.19
CA TYR A 82 7.34 1.60 -6.34
C TYR A 82 6.73 2.60 -7.32
N GLU A 83 7.10 3.87 -7.21
CA GLU A 83 6.58 4.89 -8.12
C GLU A 83 6.99 4.61 -9.57
N GLU A 84 8.23 4.19 -9.81
CA GLU A 84 8.67 3.80 -11.14
C GLU A 84 7.84 2.64 -11.68
N HIS A 85 7.50 1.68 -10.82
CA HIS A 85 6.65 0.56 -11.20
C HIS A 85 5.26 1.05 -11.66
N LEU A 86 4.67 1.97 -10.91
CA LEU A 86 3.35 2.53 -11.26
C LEU A 86 3.40 3.33 -12.57
N ILE A 87 4.46 4.10 -12.77
CA ILE A 87 4.66 4.86 -13.99
C ILE A 87 4.78 3.91 -15.18
N GLY A 88 5.57 2.84 -15.02
CA GLY A 88 5.74 1.83 -16.06
C GLY A 88 4.44 1.14 -16.44
N LEU A 89 3.49 1.03 -15.51
CA LEU A 89 2.18 0.45 -15.78
C LEU A 89 1.16 1.51 -16.23
N ALA A 90 1.58 2.77 -16.35
CA ALA A 90 0.72 3.90 -16.69
C ALA A 90 -0.43 4.09 -15.70
N LYS A 91 -0.21 3.78 -14.43
CA LYS A 91 -1.21 3.97 -13.37
C LYS A 91 -1.15 5.36 -12.77
N ILE A 92 -0.03 6.05 -12.93
CA ILE A 92 0.15 7.45 -12.57
C ILE A 92 0.95 8.13 -13.67
N PRO A 93 0.82 9.46 -13.80
CA PRO A 93 1.56 10.24 -14.80
C PRO A 93 3.08 10.16 -14.61
#